data_1f2a0ed2638622ad0044557e933666fe
#
_entry.id   1f2a0ed2638622ad0044557e933666fe
#
_cell.length_a   1.000
_cell.length_b   1.000
_cell.length_c   1.000
_cell.angle_alpha   90.00
_cell.angle_beta   90.00
_cell.angle_gamma   90.00
#
_symmetry.space_group_name_H-M   'P 1'
#
loop_
_entity.id
_entity.type
_entity.pdbx_description
1 polymer ?
#
loop_
_entity_poly.entity_id
_entity_poly.type
_entity_poly.pdbx_seq_one_letter_code
_entity_poly.pdbx_strand_id
1 'polypeptide(L)'
;MRKVLLRWKVSSLSGIDEIDKLMEICHRIEVLGHLSTDAGGVTQLVELGINKGRHLSEISDLDSFDVLETHEEDESGVLVSIRCTHPLALSALELSNIYVYPPYGIDSKSGLEFRIFGISSSIRSFLEFVREVMPPDTISVQTIKNGSSKDLDFLT
;
A
#
# COMPACT_ATOMS: atom_id res chain seq x y z
N MET A 1 7.08 17.68 -12.48
CA MET A 1 6.43 16.42 -12.04
C MET A 1 7.47 15.32 -11.87
N ARG A 2 7.31 14.49 -10.90
CA ARG A 2 8.26 13.43 -10.56
C ARG A 2 7.55 12.11 -10.35
N LYS A 3 8.14 11.03 -10.90
CA LYS A 3 7.72 9.65 -10.67
C LYS A 3 8.74 8.96 -9.80
N VAL A 4 8.27 8.17 -8.86
CA VAL A 4 9.15 7.43 -7.95
C VAL A 4 8.59 6.03 -7.74
N LEU A 5 9.47 5.05 -7.77
CA LEU A 5 9.18 3.68 -7.38
C LEU A 5 9.83 3.44 -6.03
N LEU A 6 9.04 3.06 -5.04
CA LEU A 6 9.49 2.75 -3.69
C LEU A 6 9.37 1.26 -3.44
N ARG A 7 10.42 0.65 -2.95
CA ARG A 7 10.46 -0.78 -2.65
C ARG A 7 11.06 -1.07 -1.28
N TRP A 8 10.46 -2.04 -0.60
CA TRP A 8 11.02 -2.62 0.63
C TRP A 8 11.03 -4.13 0.47
N LYS A 9 12.16 -4.74 0.81
CA LYS A 9 12.25 -6.20 0.88
C LYS A 9 11.42 -6.72 2.03
N VAL A 10 10.98 -7.97 1.96
CA VAL A 10 10.21 -8.62 3.03
C VAL A 10 10.95 -8.54 4.36
N SER A 11 12.26 -8.82 4.36
CA SER A 11 13.08 -8.75 5.57
C SER A 11 13.13 -7.36 6.20
N SER A 12 12.94 -6.32 5.41
CA SER A 12 12.93 -4.93 5.88
C SER A 12 11.61 -4.50 6.51
N LEU A 13 10.56 -5.28 6.28
CA LEU A 13 9.22 -5.01 6.82
C LEU A 13 9.01 -5.64 8.19
N SER A 14 9.93 -6.50 8.61
CA SER A 14 9.90 -7.13 9.92
C SER A 14 10.03 -6.09 11.03
N GLY A 15 9.18 -6.20 12.04
CA GLY A 15 9.17 -5.28 13.17
C GLY A 15 8.34 -4.02 12.97
N ILE A 16 7.76 -3.82 11.80
CA ILE A 16 6.81 -2.73 11.58
C ILE A 16 5.47 -3.15 12.16
N ASP A 17 4.93 -2.28 13.02
CA ASP A 17 3.70 -2.55 13.74
C ASP A 17 2.57 -2.99 12.80
N GLU A 18 1.92 -4.08 13.15
CA GLU A 18 0.84 -4.71 12.39
C GLU A 18 1.22 -5.36 11.07
N ILE A 19 2.28 -4.93 10.40
CA ILE A 19 2.69 -5.52 9.11
C ILE A 19 3.08 -6.98 9.29
N ASP A 20 3.84 -7.32 10.33
CA ASP A 20 4.19 -8.71 10.63
C ASP A 20 2.94 -9.56 10.82
N LYS A 21 1.97 -9.07 11.60
CA LYS A 21 0.72 -9.77 11.87
C LYS A 21 -0.11 -9.95 10.60
N LEU A 22 -0.16 -8.90 9.79
CA LEU A 22 -0.88 -8.94 8.52
C LEU A 22 -0.28 -9.99 7.58
N MET A 23 1.05 -10.08 7.52
CA MET A 23 1.75 -11.06 6.69
C MET A 23 1.67 -12.48 7.23
N GLU A 24 1.35 -12.66 8.49
CA GLU A 24 1.04 -13.99 9.04
C GLU A 24 -0.32 -14.49 8.54
N ILE A 25 -1.25 -13.58 8.31
CA ILE A 25 -2.60 -13.90 7.84
C ILE A 25 -2.63 -14.04 6.32
N CYS A 26 -1.94 -13.15 5.61
CA CYS A 26 -1.97 -13.06 4.16
C CYS A 26 -0.57 -13.15 3.57
N HIS A 27 -0.41 -13.90 2.48
CA HIS A 27 0.83 -13.92 1.70
C HIS A 27 0.84 -12.87 0.59
N ARG A 28 -0.33 -12.28 0.29
CA ARG A 28 -0.48 -11.25 -0.74
C ARG A 28 -1.60 -10.29 -0.36
N ILE A 29 -1.31 -9.02 -0.46
CA ILE A 29 -2.29 -7.96 -0.24
C ILE A 29 -2.11 -6.97 -1.39
N GLU A 30 -3.14 -6.82 -2.22
CA GLU A 30 -3.07 -5.96 -3.40
C GLU A 30 -4.21 -4.96 -3.36
N VAL A 31 -3.86 -3.67 -3.24
CA VAL A 31 -4.83 -2.59 -3.26
C VAL A 31 -5.13 -2.23 -4.71
N LEU A 32 -6.38 -2.44 -5.11
CA LEU A 32 -6.84 -2.19 -6.47
C LEU A 32 -7.32 -0.76 -6.67
N GLY A 33 -7.70 -0.08 -5.60
CA GLY A 33 -8.14 1.30 -5.67
C GLY A 33 -8.70 1.80 -4.34
N HIS A 34 -8.93 3.09 -4.29
CA HIS A 34 -9.55 3.74 -3.13
C HIS A 34 -11.03 4.00 -3.44
N LEU A 35 -11.90 3.55 -2.55
CA LEU A 35 -13.35 3.73 -2.70
C LEU A 35 -13.84 5.04 -2.08
N SER A 36 -13.29 5.39 -0.92
CA SER A 36 -13.64 6.63 -0.23
C SER A 36 -12.59 7.00 0.81
N THR A 37 -12.59 8.25 1.22
CA THR A 37 -11.77 8.75 2.31
C THR A 37 -12.65 9.48 3.31
N ASP A 38 -12.31 9.38 4.59
CA ASP A 38 -12.94 10.14 5.66
C ASP A 38 -11.87 10.73 6.58
N ALA A 39 -12.28 11.40 7.65
CA ALA A 39 -11.36 12.14 8.54
C ALA A 39 -10.31 11.27 9.24
N GLY A 40 -10.48 9.97 9.28
CA GLY A 40 -9.57 9.08 10.02
C GLY A 40 -9.13 7.86 9.25
N GLY A 41 -9.55 7.69 7.99
CA GLY A 41 -9.20 6.49 7.27
C GLY A 41 -9.51 6.53 5.79
N VAL A 42 -9.09 5.47 5.12
CA VAL A 42 -9.39 5.26 3.71
C VAL A 42 -10.03 3.89 3.54
N THR A 43 -11.09 3.83 2.75
CA THR A 43 -11.71 2.58 2.34
C THR A 43 -11.12 2.16 1.01
N GLN A 44 -10.55 0.98 0.98
CA GLN A 44 -9.82 0.45 -0.17
C GLN A 44 -10.48 -0.83 -0.67
N LEU A 45 -10.45 -1.00 -1.99
CA LEU A 45 -10.79 -2.26 -2.62
C LEU A 45 -9.51 -3.08 -2.69
N VAL A 46 -9.51 -4.25 -2.07
CA VAL A 46 -8.29 -5.03 -1.86
C VAL A 46 -8.53 -6.49 -2.25
N GLU A 47 -7.55 -7.07 -2.95
CA GLU A 47 -7.51 -8.50 -3.19
C GLU A 47 -6.49 -9.14 -2.25
N LEU A 48 -6.92 -10.19 -1.54
CA LEU A 48 -6.11 -10.85 -0.53
C LEU A 48 -5.84 -12.30 -0.90
N GLY A 49 -4.60 -12.73 -0.74
CA GLY A 49 -4.25 -14.14 -0.70
C GLY A 49 -4.09 -14.56 0.76
N ILE A 50 -5.06 -15.30 1.28
CA ILE A 50 -5.05 -15.70 2.69
C ILE A 50 -4.25 -16.99 2.87
N ASN A 51 -3.40 -17.02 3.88
CA ASN A 51 -2.59 -18.18 4.19
C ASN A 51 -3.46 -19.36 4.64
N LYS A 52 -3.02 -20.56 4.31
CA LYS A 52 -3.73 -21.79 4.67
C LYS A 52 -3.94 -21.84 6.20
N GLY A 53 -5.17 -22.13 6.60
CA GLY A 53 -5.53 -22.24 8.00
C GLY A 53 -5.83 -20.90 8.68
N ARG A 54 -5.71 -19.79 7.97
CA ARG A 54 -6.03 -18.47 8.49
C ARG A 54 -7.35 -17.98 7.94
N HIS A 55 -7.94 -16.98 8.58
CA HIS A 55 -9.28 -16.48 8.26
C HIS A 55 -9.28 -14.96 8.05
N LEU A 56 -10.13 -14.52 7.13
CA LEU A 56 -10.33 -13.10 6.83
C LEU A 56 -10.69 -12.28 8.07
N SER A 57 -11.48 -12.84 8.98
CA SER A 57 -11.88 -12.16 10.22
C SER A 57 -10.71 -11.75 11.10
N GLU A 58 -9.56 -12.42 10.98
CA GLU A 58 -8.36 -12.10 11.76
C GLU A 58 -7.80 -10.73 11.40
N ILE A 59 -8.05 -10.24 10.18
CA ILE A 59 -7.61 -8.90 9.75
C ILE A 59 -8.33 -7.82 10.56
N SER A 60 -9.60 -8.00 10.83
CA SER A 60 -10.38 -7.04 11.65
C SER A 60 -9.96 -7.03 13.12
N ASP A 61 -9.18 -8.00 13.57
CA ASP A 61 -8.60 -8.00 14.90
C ASP A 61 -7.37 -7.07 15.01
N LEU A 62 -6.85 -6.61 13.87
CA LEU A 62 -5.75 -5.64 13.83
C LEU A 62 -6.31 -4.21 13.96
N ASP A 63 -5.59 -3.37 14.70
CA ASP A 63 -6.06 -2.02 15.04
C ASP A 63 -6.30 -1.12 13.84
N SER A 64 -5.48 -1.25 12.80
CA SER A 64 -5.51 -0.34 11.64
C SER A 64 -6.34 -0.85 10.47
N PHE A 65 -6.97 -1.99 10.59
CA PHE A 65 -7.72 -2.59 9.48
C PHE A 65 -9.09 -3.07 9.91
N ASP A 66 -10.11 -2.76 9.11
CA ASP A 66 -11.46 -3.23 9.34
C ASP A 66 -12.08 -3.71 8.03
N VAL A 67 -12.38 -5.00 7.97
CA VAL A 67 -13.01 -5.61 6.79
C VAL A 67 -14.49 -5.24 6.81
N LEU A 68 -14.93 -4.50 5.80
CA LEU A 68 -16.31 -4.00 5.72
C LEU A 68 -17.22 -4.97 4.96
N GLU A 69 -16.76 -5.49 3.84
CA GLU A 69 -17.58 -6.35 2.99
C GLU A 69 -16.69 -7.26 2.11
N THR A 70 -17.14 -8.49 1.95
CA THR A 70 -16.56 -9.43 0.99
C THR A 70 -17.36 -9.39 -0.30
N HIS A 71 -16.70 -9.11 -1.42
CA HIS A 71 -17.36 -8.98 -2.73
C HIS A 71 -17.30 -10.27 -3.54
N GLU A 72 -16.12 -10.89 -3.60
CA GLU A 72 -15.88 -12.12 -4.34
C GLU A 72 -14.86 -12.98 -3.61
N GLU A 73 -14.99 -14.29 -3.78
CA GLU A 73 -14.04 -15.25 -3.24
C GLU A 73 -13.88 -16.40 -4.24
N ASP A 74 -12.64 -16.67 -4.61
CA ASP A 74 -12.29 -17.78 -5.48
C ASP A 74 -10.98 -18.43 -5.03
N GLU A 75 -10.46 -19.38 -5.82
CA GLU A 75 -9.22 -20.09 -5.49
C GLU A 75 -7.99 -19.17 -5.49
N SER A 76 -8.02 -18.06 -6.23
CA SER A 76 -6.90 -17.13 -6.32
C SER A 76 -6.87 -16.11 -5.20
N GLY A 77 -7.99 -15.86 -4.54
CA GLY A 77 -8.05 -14.87 -3.46
C GLY A 77 -9.44 -14.40 -3.11
N VAL A 78 -9.46 -13.39 -2.25
CA VAL A 78 -10.70 -12.76 -1.76
C VAL A 78 -10.67 -11.30 -2.11
N LEU A 79 -11.73 -10.81 -2.76
CA LEU A 79 -11.91 -9.39 -3.05
C LEU A 79 -12.78 -8.77 -1.96
N VAL A 80 -12.24 -7.79 -1.25
CA VAL A 80 -12.88 -7.19 -0.09
C VAL A 80 -12.77 -5.68 -0.10
N SER A 81 -13.66 -5.02 0.65
CA SER A 81 -13.51 -3.62 1.03
C SER A 81 -12.95 -3.57 2.44
N ILE A 82 -11.85 -2.85 2.63
CA ILE A 82 -11.18 -2.68 3.93
C ILE A 82 -11.04 -1.20 4.23
N ARG A 83 -11.41 -0.80 5.44
CA ARG A 83 -11.08 0.53 5.95
C ARG A 83 -9.72 0.45 6.63
N CYS A 84 -8.80 1.27 6.17
CA CYS A 84 -7.42 1.32 6.66
C CYS A 84 -7.14 2.64 7.34
N THR A 85 -6.60 2.59 8.56
CA THR A 85 -6.20 3.76 9.32
C THR A 85 -4.67 3.79 9.56
N HIS A 86 -3.95 2.90 8.89
CA HIS A 86 -2.49 2.83 9.03
C HIS A 86 -1.83 4.12 8.52
N PRO A 87 -0.87 4.69 9.28
CA PRO A 87 -0.23 5.96 8.91
C PRO A 87 0.37 6.00 7.51
N LEU A 88 0.92 4.89 7.05
CA LEU A 88 1.51 4.80 5.71
C LEU A 88 0.46 5.00 4.61
N ALA A 89 -0.72 4.42 4.77
CA ALA A 89 -1.81 4.59 3.81
C ALA A 89 -2.39 6.00 3.86
N LEU A 90 -2.50 6.57 5.05
CA LEU A 90 -3.05 7.90 5.22
C LEU A 90 -2.11 9.01 4.74
N SER A 91 -0.81 8.80 4.82
CA SER A 91 0.18 9.82 4.45
C SER A 91 0.06 10.29 3.01
N ALA A 92 -0.16 9.35 2.08
CA ALA A 92 -0.32 9.68 0.67
C ALA A 92 -1.60 10.46 0.40
N LEU A 93 -2.61 10.31 1.24
CA LEU A 93 -3.90 10.98 1.10
C LEU A 93 -3.89 12.36 1.72
N GLU A 94 -3.12 12.56 2.79
CA GLU A 94 -3.00 13.85 3.48
C GLU A 94 -2.13 14.83 2.70
N LEU A 95 -1.18 14.32 1.90
CA LEU A 95 -0.33 15.15 1.08
C LEU A 95 -1.02 15.42 -0.26
N SER A 96 -1.19 16.69 -0.57
CA SER A 96 -1.78 17.11 -1.84
C SER A 96 -0.81 16.91 -3.00
N ASN A 97 -1.36 16.75 -4.19
CA ASN A 97 -0.60 16.65 -5.44
C ASN A 97 0.28 15.39 -5.57
N ILE A 98 -0.15 14.30 -4.91
CA ILE A 98 0.45 12.98 -5.09
C ILE A 98 -0.60 11.99 -5.57
N TYR A 99 -0.25 11.23 -6.56
CA TYR A 99 -1.05 10.11 -7.06
C TYR A 99 -0.29 8.81 -6.79
N VAL A 100 -0.95 7.86 -6.14
CA VAL A 100 -0.42 6.51 -5.91
C VAL A 100 -1.08 5.59 -6.92
N TYR A 101 -0.26 4.91 -7.73
CA TYR A 101 -0.76 4.05 -8.79
C TYR A 101 -1.28 2.73 -8.26
N PRO A 102 -2.55 2.39 -8.52
CA PRO A 102 -3.00 1.04 -8.30
C PRO A 102 -2.60 0.12 -9.48
N PRO A 103 -2.40 -1.19 -9.26
CA PRO A 103 -2.41 -1.80 -7.94
C PRO A 103 -1.08 -1.61 -7.20
N TYR A 104 -1.15 -1.58 -5.88
CA TYR A 104 0.05 -1.58 -5.05
C TYR A 104 -0.19 -2.48 -3.83
N GLY A 105 0.87 -2.94 -3.21
CA GLY A 105 0.69 -3.75 -2.02
C GLY A 105 1.91 -4.55 -1.60
N ILE A 106 1.66 -5.57 -0.81
CA ILE A 106 2.68 -6.41 -0.19
C ILE A 106 2.52 -7.83 -0.69
N ASP A 107 3.65 -8.44 -1.03
CA ASP A 107 3.74 -9.85 -1.40
C ASP A 107 4.82 -10.51 -0.54
N SER A 108 4.56 -11.72 -0.03
CA SER A 108 5.49 -12.43 0.84
C SER A 108 6.83 -12.76 0.19
N LYS A 109 6.91 -12.70 -1.13
CA LYS A 109 8.13 -12.96 -1.89
C LYS A 109 8.85 -11.69 -2.29
N SER A 110 8.12 -10.70 -2.78
CA SER A 110 8.69 -9.47 -3.36
C SER A 110 8.70 -8.26 -2.42
N GLY A 111 7.97 -8.32 -1.32
CA GLY A 111 7.89 -7.23 -0.36
C GLY A 111 6.83 -6.18 -0.70
N LEU A 112 7.08 -4.96 -0.31
CA LEU A 112 6.17 -3.83 -0.50
C LEU A 112 6.66 -2.97 -1.67
N GLU A 113 5.75 -2.58 -2.55
CA GLU A 113 6.05 -1.73 -3.70
C GLU A 113 4.97 -0.70 -3.91
N PHE A 114 5.40 0.57 -4.10
CA PHE A 114 4.53 1.68 -4.48
C PHE A 114 5.12 2.41 -5.68
N ARG A 115 4.25 2.83 -6.59
CA ARG A 115 4.58 3.78 -7.64
C ARG A 115 3.81 5.06 -7.36
N ILE A 116 4.52 6.16 -7.25
CA ILE A 116 3.91 7.47 -6.98
C ILE A 116 4.30 8.48 -8.04
N PHE A 117 3.41 9.43 -8.27
CA PHE A 117 3.60 10.50 -9.24
C PHE A 117 3.07 11.80 -8.64
N GLY A 118 3.81 12.88 -8.80
CA GLY A 118 3.34 14.14 -8.28
C GLY A 118 4.31 15.30 -8.45
N ILE A 119 3.95 16.41 -7.85
CA ILE A 119 4.78 17.59 -7.80
C ILE A 119 6.02 17.30 -6.94
N SER A 120 7.20 17.75 -7.39
CA SER A 120 8.47 17.41 -6.76
C SER A 120 8.54 17.73 -5.27
N SER A 121 7.98 18.85 -4.84
CA SER A 121 7.95 19.23 -3.41
C SER A 121 7.06 18.28 -2.60
N SER A 122 5.94 17.84 -3.14
CA SER A 122 5.04 16.90 -2.49
C SER A 122 5.67 15.51 -2.39
N ILE A 123 6.36 15.08 -3.44
CA ILE A 123 7.11 13.81 -3.44
C ILE A 123 8.19 13.85 -2.36
N ARG A 124 8.91 14.96 -2.23
CA ARG A 124 9.94 15.11 -1.20
C ARG A 124 9.36 15.00 0.21
N SER A 125 8.25 15.67 0.45
CA SER A 125 7.56 15.60 1.75
C SER A 125 7.08 14.18 2.06
N PHE A 126 6.57 13.48 1.07
CA PHE A 126 6.16 12.07 1.23
C PHE A 126 7.34 11.18 1.57
N LEU A 127 8.47 11.35 0.87
CA LEU A 127 9.67 10.55 1.14
C LEU A 127 10.24 10.81 2.54
N GLU A 128 10.21 12.05 3.02
CA GLU A 128 10.61 12.40 4.38
C GLU A 128 9.73 11.71 5.42
N PHE A 129 8.41 11.74 5.21
CA PHE A 129 7.45 11.07 6.07
C PHE A 129 7.69 9.56 6.09
N VAL A 130 7.85 8.94 4.92
CA VAL A 130 8.08 7.50 4.81
C VAL A 130 9.34 7.07 5.58
N ARG A 131 10.40 7.87 5.52
CA ARG A 131 11.63 7.59 6.24
C ARG A 131 11.48 7.67 7.75
N GLU A 132 10.51 8.42 8.24
CA GLU A 132 10.20 8.49 9.67
C GLU A 132 9.39 7.28 10.15
N VAL A 133 8.49 6.79 9.31
CA VAL A 133 7.58 5.70 9.65
C VAL A 133 8.19 4.32 9.40
N MET A 134 8.96 4.20 8.33
CA MET A 134 9.58 2.94 7.91
C MET A 134 11.06 2.92 8.26
N PRO A 135 11.68 1.74 8.43
CA PRO A 135 13.12 1.66 8.70
C PRO A 135 13.92 2.40 7.61
N PRO A 136 14.69 3.45 7.97
CA PRO A 136 15.25 4.38 6.97
C PRO A 136 16.30 3.78 6.02
N ASP A 137 17.04 2.78 6.48
CA ASP A 137 18.14 2.17 5.72
C ASP A 137 17.68 1.05 4.80
N THR A 138 16.38 0.79 4.73
CA THR A 138 15.83 -0.38 4.04
C THR A 138 15.03 -0.04 2.80
N ILE A 139 14.77 1.24 2.57
CA ILE A 139 14.01 1.71 1.43
C ILE A 139 14.88 1.77 0.17
N SER A 140 14.38 1.26 -0.93
CA SER A 140 14.94 1.45 -2.26
C SER A 140 14.08 2.45 -3.01
N VAL A 141 14.68 3.56 -3.42
CA VAL A 141 13.99 4.63 -4.16
C VAL A 141 14.57 4.71 -5.55
N GLN A 142 13.73 4.55 -6.56
CA GLN A 142 14.11 4.70 -7.95
C GLN A 142 13.33 5.85 -8.58
N THR A 143 14.03 6.92 -8.94
CA THR A 143 13.42 8.02 -9.67
C THR A 143 13.37 7.69 -11.14
N ILE A 144 12.20 7.78 -11.73
CA ILE A 144 11.99 7.58 -13.16
C ILE A 144 12.00 8.97 -13.81
N LYS A 145 12.75 9.15 -14.91
CA LYS A 145 12.80 10.43 -15.61
C LYS A 145 11.42 10.82 -16.13
N ASN A 146 11.07 12.08 -15.94
CA ASN A 146 9.80 12.66 -16.34
C ASN A 146 9.92 13.41 -17.66
N GLY A 147 8.77 13.87 -18.17
CA GLY A 147 8.67 14.76 -19.30
C GLY A 147 8.42 14.07 -20.62
N SER A 148 8.46 12.77 -20.68
CA SER A 148 8.06 11.99 -21.84
C SER A 148 6.60 11.55 -21.70
N SER A 149 5.83 11.65 -22.79
CA SER A 149 4.45 11.13 -22.80
C SER A 149 4.40 9.63 -22.54
N LYS A 150 5.45 8.90 -22.87
CA LYS A 150 5.55 7.47 -22.60
C LYS A 150 5.61 7.16 -21.10
N ASP A 151 6.15 8.08 -20.31
CA ASP A 151 6.25 7.90 -18.86
C ASP A 151 4.89 7.95 -18.19
N LEU A 152 3.88 8.48 -18.86
CA LEU A 152 2.52 8.59 -18.35
C LEU A 152 1.59 7.49 -18.86
N ASP A 153 2.05 6.61 -19.74
CA ASP A 153 1.23 5.56 -20.35
C ASP A 153 0.64 4.61 -19.31
N PHE A 154 1.32 4.41 -18.20
CA PHE A 154 0.82 3.56 -17.14
C PHE A 154 -0.31 4.19 -16.31
N LEU A 155 -0.67 5.42 -16.58
CA LEU A 155 -1.85 6.05 -15.99
C LEU A 155 -3.15 5.53 -16.59
N THR A 156 -3.07 4.94 -17.75
CA THR A 156 -4.23 4.34 -18.43
C THR A 156 -4.34 2.81 -18.15
#